data_6ffb1901a1e385841ec754986e6c5cc2
#
_entry.id   6ffb1901a1e385841ec754986e6c5cc2
#
_cell.length_a   1.000
_cell.length_b   1.000
_cell.length_c   1.000
_cell.angle_alpha   90.00
_cell.angle_beta   90.00
_cell.angle_gamma   90.00
#
_symmetry.space_group_name_H-M   'P 1'
#
loop_
_entity.id
_entity.type
_entity.pdbx_description
1 polymer ?
#
loop_
_entity_poly.entity_id
_entity_poly.type
_entity_poly.pdbx_seq_one_letter_code
_entity_poly.pdbx_strand_id
1 'polypeptide(L)'
;RPDIQNHFVIGLIDDHLRKIHYGYGYSCHVCLLRPYSRGTVSLASAKISDDPIIDPNFFSDSRDLKTLIKGAKLTQDILNTPPLKKYKIKEIYGVHNNLNNLEWEKHIRDRADTIYHPVGTCKMGNDELAVVDNKLKIKGLKNIRVADASIMPKITSGNTNAPTIMIAEKCSSLIIEEYS
;
A
#
# COMPACT_ATOMS: atom_id res chain seq x y z
N ARG A 1 18.75 0.90 0.99
CA ARG A 1 17.52 1.16 0.26
C ARG A 1 16.34 1.10 1.24
N PRO A 2 15.49 2.16 1.38
CA PRO A 2 14.39 2.20 2.33
C PRO A 2 13.43 1.03 2.15
N ASP A 3 12.90 0.50 3.25
CA ASP A 3 11.96 -0.62 3.32
C ASP A 3 10.63 -0.24 3.97
N ILE A 4 10.61 0.87 4.72
CA ILE A 4 9.42 1.46 5.33
C ILE A 4 9.31 2.95 5.00
N GLN A 5 8.10 3.49 5.10
CA GLN A 5 7.80 4.91 5.02
C GLN A 5 6.89 5.30 6.19
N ASN A 6 7.16 6.47 6.77
CA ASN A 6 6.35 7.10 7.80
C ASN A 6 5.52 8.25 7.21
N HIS A 7 4.23 8.26 7.49
CA HIS A 7 3.31 9.34 7.14
C HIS A 7 2.89 10.06 8.42
N PHE A 8 3.53 11.18 8.70
CA PHE A 8 3.19 12.02 9.86
C PHE A 8 2.04 12.96 9.51
N VAL A 9 1.03 12.99 10.36
CA VAL A 9 -0.17 13.82 10.20
C VAL A 9 -0.44 14.59 11.48
N ILE A 10 -0.67 15.91 11.37
CA ILE A 10 -1.16 16.75 12.45
C ILE A 10 -2.67 16.54 12.55
N GLY A 11 -3.07 15.47 13.24
CA GLY A 11 -4.46 15.04 13.40
C GLY A 11 -4.55 13.66 14.02
N LEU A 12 -5.70 13.36 14.61
CA LEU A 12 -6.02 12.05 15.20
C LEU A 12 -6.69 11.18 14.14
N ILE A 13 -5.90 10.58 13.27
CA ILE A 13 -6.38 9.69 12.21
C ILE A 13 -6.43 8.26 12.75
N ASP A 14 -7.61 7.65 12.74
CA ASP A 14 -7.86 6.30 13.19
C ASP A 14 -8.89 5.62 12.30
N ASP A 15 -8.67 4.34 11.98
CA ASP A 15 -9.59 3.49 11.22
C ASP A 15 -10.19 4.22 9.99
N HIS A 16 -9.34 4.82 9.17
CA HIS A 16 -9.74 5.60 7.97
C HIS A 16 -10.76 6.71 8.27
N LEU A 17 -10.65 7.37 9.42
CA LEU A 17 -11.62 8.35 9.94
C LEU A 17 -13.00 7.76 10.29
N ARG A 18 -13.16 6.44 10.29
CA ARG A 18 -14.39 5.79 10.80
C ARG A 18 -14.52 5.90 12.32
N LYS A 19 -13.39 6.04 13.02
CA LYS A 19 -13.34 6.36 14.46
C LYS A 19 -12.91 7.79 14.65
N ILE A 20 -13.77 8.56 15.31
CA ILE A 20 -13.53 9.98 15.57
C ILE A 20 -12.97 10.14 16.97
N HIS A 21 -11.83 10.80 17.08
CA HIS A 21 -11.24 11.22 18.33
C HIS A 21 -11.31 12.76 18.41
N TYR A 22 -11.95 13.26 19.45
CA TYR A 22 -12.06 14.70 19.68
C TYR A 22 -10.82 15.24 20.38
N GLY A 23 -10.35 16.40 19.94
CA GLY A 23 -9.22 17.12 20.53
C GLY A 23 -8.07 17.33 19.54
N TYR A 24 -6.94 17.78 20.07
CA TYR A 24 -5.72 18.03 19.30
C TYR A 24 -4.76 16.85 19.46
N GLY A 25 -4.10 16.50 18.36
CA GLY A 25 -3.12 15.42 18.38
C GLY A 25 -2.39 15.26 17.06
N TYR A 26 -1.56 14.22 16.98
CA TYR A 26 -0.87 13.82 15.77
C TYR A 26 -0.84 12.30 15.67
N SER A 27 -0.73 11.82 14.44
CA SER A 27 -0.62 10.40 14.12
C SER A 27 0.61 10.17 13.25
N CYS A 28 1.18 8.99 13.32
CA CYS A 28 2.21 8.56 12.39
C CYS A 28 1.89 7.15 11.91
N HIS A 29 1.64 7.02 10.61
CA HIS A 29 1.32 5.76 9.97
C HIS A 29 2.56 5.22 9.29
N VAL A 30 2.96 4.00 9.64
CA VAL A 30 4.11 3.32 9.05
C VAL A 30 3.64 2.29 8.05
N CYS A 31 4.23 2.26 6.86
CA CYS A 31 3.90 1.28 5.84
C CYS A 31 5.14 0.64 5.22
N LEU A 32 4.94 -0.56 4.66
CA LEU A 32 5.95 -1.28 3.89
C LEU A 32 6.10 -0.68 2.50
N LEU A 33 7.33 -0.43 2.06
CA LEU A 33 7.61 0.03 0.70
C LEU A 33 7.78 -1.11 -0.32
N ARG A 34 8.03 -2.32 0.16
CA ARG A 34 8.27 -3.51 -0.68
C ARG A 34 7.68 -4.77 -0.07
N PRO A 35 6.34 -4.89 0.00
CA PRO A 35 5.70 -6.09 0.53
C PRO A 35 6.04 -7.32 -0.33
N TYR A 36 6.22 -8.45 0.33
CA TYR A 36 6.37 -9.77 -0.29
C TYR A 36 5.03 -10.48 -0.47
N SER A 37 4.10 -10.27 0.46
CA SER A 37 2.74 -10.81 0.38
C SER A 37 2.07 -10.43 -0.94
N ARG A 38 1.29 -11.35 -1.48
CA ARG A 38 0.53 -11.14 -2.72
C ARG A 38 -0.92 -11.54 -2.50
N GLY A 39 -1.80 -10.70 -3.01
CA GLY A 39 -3.23 -10.91 -3.05
C GLY A 39 -3.74 -11.21 -4.45
N THR A 40 -5.04 -11.34 -4.57
CA THR A 40 -5.73 -11.61 -5.83
C THR A 40 -6.97 -10.75 -5.97
N VAL A 41 -7.33 -10.49 -7.25
CA VAL A 41 -8.64 -9.97 -7.62
C VAL A 41 -9.20 -10.97 -8.63
N SER A 42 -10.40 -11.46 -8.37
CA SER A 42 -11.06 -12.47 -9.20
C SER A 42 -12.55 -12.19 -9.38
N LEU A 43 -13.17 -12.80 -10.38
CA LEU A 43 -14.61 -12.70 -10.58
C LEU A 43 -15.34 -13.56 -9.54
N ALA A 44 -16.39 -13.01 -8.94
CA ALA A 44 -17.30 -13.78 -8.10
C ALA A 44 -18.22 -14.69 -8.93
N SER A 45 -18.62 -14.19 -10.12
CA SER A 45 -19.46 -14.92 -11.08
C SER A 45 -19.30 -14.36 -12.50
N ALA A 46 -20.06 -14.90 -13.45
CA ALA A 46 -20.14 -14.36 -14.82
C ALA A 46 -21.06 -13.13 -14.95
N LYS A 47 -21.75 -12.73 -13.89
CA LYS A 47 -22.67 -11.57 -13.92
C LYS A 47 -21.87 -10.27 -13.69
N ILE A 48 -22.03 -9.30 -14.58
CA ILE A 48 -21.34 -7.99 -14.49
C ILE A 48 -21.74 -7.17 -13.26
N SER A 49 -22.91 -7.46 -12.68
CA SER A 49 -23.42 -6.78 -11.47
C SER A 49 -22.82 -7.27 -10.18
N ASP A 50 -22.13 -8.40 -10.20
CA ASP A 50 -21.56 -8.98 -8.98
C ASP A 50 -20.19 -8.35 -8.70
N ASP A 51 -19.98 -7.92 -7.48
CA ASP A 51 -18.71 -7.34 -7.04
C ASP A 51 -17.56 -8.35 -7.17
N PRO A 52 -16.36 -7.93 -7.57
CA PRO A 52 -15.19 -8.81 -7.63
C PRO A 52 -14.78 -9.27 -6.23
N ILE A 53 -14.21 -10.45 -6.14
CA ILE A 53 -13.55 -10.94 -4.94
C ILE A 53 -12.18 -10.27 -4.86
N ILE A 54 -11.95 -9.47 -3.83
CA ILE A 54 -10.70 -8.76 -3.58
C ILE A 54 -10.08 -9.32 -2.30
N ASP A 55 -8.98 -10.05 -2.43
CA ASP A 55 -8.19 -10.56 -1.30
C ASP A 55 -6.79 -9.96 -1.34
N PRO A 56 -6.48 -8.97 -0.50
CA PRO A 56 -5.13 -8.41 -0.39
C PRO A 56 -4.11 -9.39 0.19
N ASN A 57 -4.57 -10.41 0.93
CA ASN A 57 -3.76 -11.45 1.56
C ASN A 57 -2.58 -10.87 2.38
N PHE A 58 -2.85 -9.80 3.15
CA PHE A 58 -1.85 -9.11 3.96
C PHE A 58 -1.18 -10.06 4.95
N PHE A 59 0.14 -9.89 5.10
CA PHE A 59 0.98 -10.67 6.02
C PHE A 59 0.99 -12.18 5.76
N SER A 60 0.67 -12.64 4.55
CA SER A 60 0.87 -14.03 4.14
C SER A 60 2.35 -14.41 4.10
N ASP A 61 3.23 -13.44 3.86
CA ASP A 61 4.68 -13.60 4.02
C ASP A 61 5.13 -12.98 5.34
N SER A 62 5.72 -13.80 6.21
CA SER A 62 6.14 -13.37 7.55
C SER A 62 7.21 -12.27 7.57
N ARG A 63 7.94 -12.07 6.45
CA ARG A 63 8.93 -10.99 6.33
C ARG A 63 8.28 -9.62 6.41
N ASP A 64 7.07 -9.48 5.88
CA ASP A 64 6.32 -8.23 5.89
C ASP A 64 5.99 -7.81 7.30
N LEU A 65 5.42 -8.71 8.09
CA LEU A 65 5.09 -8.44 9.48
C LEU A 65 6.33 -8.12 10.31
N LYS A 66 7.42 -8.88 10.14
CA LYS A 66 8.68 -8.64 10.85
C LYS A 66 9.27 -7.26 10.54
N THR A 67 9.20 -6.84 9.27
CA THR A 67 9.68 -5.51 8.85
C THR A 67 8.77 -4.42 9.40
N LEU A 68 7.46 -4.62 9.37
CA LEU A 68 6.51 -3.63 9.88
C LEU A 68 6.62 -3.47 11.41
N ILE A 69 6.85 -4.55 12.17
CA ILE A 69 7.13 -4.48 13.61
C ILE A 69 8.36 -3.59 13.90
N LYS A 70 9.45 -3.80 13.16
CA LYS A 70 10.66 -2.97 13.30
C LYS A 70 10.36 -1.50 13.00
N GLY A 71 9.62 -1.25 11.91
CA GLY A 71 9.20 0.09 11.53
C GLY A 71 8.31 0.76 12.57
N ALA A 72 7.34 0.03 13.13
CA ALA A 72 6.45 0.56 14.17
C ALA A 72 7.20 0.91 15.46
N LYS A 73 8.16 0.08 15.88
CA LYS A 73 9.03 0.37 17.02
C LYS A 73 9.85 1.64 16.79
N LEU A 74 10.49 1.74 15.61
CA LEU A 74 11.25 2.94 15.24
C LEU A 74 10.36 4.19 15.21
N THR A 75 9.15 4.08 14.69
CA THR A 75 8.16 5.18 14.68
C THR A 75 7.82 5.61 16.10
N GLN A 76 7.59 4.66 16.99
CA GLN A 76 7.33 4.95 18.41
C GLN A 76 8.52 5.67 19.07
N ASP A 77 9.75 5.23 18.79
CA ASP A 77 10.96 5.89 19.31
C ASP A 77 11.04 7.34 18.81
N ILE A 78 10.77 7.58 17.52
CA ILE A 78 10.73 8.93 16.94
C ILE A 78 9.69 9.80 17.64
N LEU A 79 8.48 9.29 17.83
CA LEU A 79 7.39 10.03 18.50
C LEU A 79 7.66 10.30 19.97
N ASN A 80 8.56 9.56 20.60
CA ASN A 80 9.00 9.75 21.99
C ASN A 80 10.23 10.65 22.14
N THR A 81 10.80 11.15 21.03
CA THR A 81 11.92 12.11 21.11
C THR A 81 11.52 13.44 21.78
N PRO A 82 12.43 14.16 22.45
CA PRO A 82 12.10 15.38 23.18
C PRO A 82 11.32 16.43 22.37
N PRO A 83 11.61 16.67 21.06
CA PRO A 83 10.86 17.64 20.26
C PRO A 83 9.37 17.30 20.11
N LEU A 84 9.00 16.02 20.02
CA LEU A 84 7.62 15.57 19.84
C LEU A 84 6.96 15.24 21.18
N LYS A 85 7.71 14.68 22.13
CA LYS A 85 7.20 14.26 23.44
C LYS A 85 6.54 15.40 24.22
N LYS A 86 7.02 16.64 24.08
CA LYS A 86 6.43 17.82 24.73
C LYS A 86 4.98 18.11 24.32
N TYR A 87 4.54 17.61 23.18
CA TYR A 87 3.16 17.76 22.68
C TYR A 87 2.29 16.52 22.97
N LYS A 88 2.87 15.47 23.57
CA LYS A 88 2.20 14.21 23.83
C LYS A 88 1.64 14.21 25.24
N ILE A 89 0.32 14.14 25.38
CA ILE A 89 -0.37 13.98 26.66
C ILE A 89 -0.58 12.49 26.95
N LYS A 90 -1.14 11.75 25.96
CA LYS A 90 -1.41 10.30 26.06
C LYS A 90 -1.34 9.65 24.68
N GLU A 91 -1.16 8.36 24.65
CA GLU A 91 -1.36 7.52 23.46
C GLU A 91 -2.78 6.98 23.45
N ILE A 92 -3.43 7.01 22.29
CA ILE A 92 -4.81 6.51 22.15
C ILE A 92 -4.86 5.01 22.40
N TYR A 93 -3.90 4.28 21.88
CA TYR A 93 -3.86 2.81 21.94
C TYR A 93 -2.88 2.24 22.98
N GLY A 94 -2.24 3.11 23.76
CA GLY A 94 -1.42 2.69 24.91
C GLY A 94 -0.32 1.68 24.54
N VAL A 95 0.29 1.84 23.38
CA VAL A 95 1.42 0.99 22.97
C VAL A 95 2.61 1.34 23.87
N HIS A 96 2.75 0.61 24.96
CA HIS A 96 3.81 0.85 25.93
C HIS A 96 5.16 0.38 25.36
N ASN A 97 6.24 1.06 25.74
CA ASN A 97 7.62 0.82 25.29
C ASN A 97 8.15 -0.62 25.56
N ASN A 98 7.39 -1.46 26.23
CA ASN A 98 7.81 -2.79 26.69
C ASN A 98 7.03 -3.93 26.04
N LEU A 99 6.30 -3.71 24.94
CA LEU A 99 5.63 -4.82 24.25
C LEU A 99 6.66 -5.79 23.68
N ASN A 100 6.44 -7.08 23.92
CA ASN A 100 7.17 -8.14 23.24
C ASN A 100 6.72 -8.27 21.76
N ASN A 101 7.39 -9.11 20.99
CA ASN A 101 7.09 -9.23 19.56
C ASN A 101 5.69 -9.78 19.27
N LEU A 102 5.15 -10.64 20.13
CA LEU A 102 3.79 -11.21 19.97
C LEU A 102 2.71 -10.15 20.20
N GLU A 103 2.92 -9.29 21.18
CA GLU A 103 2.01 -8.16 21.44
C GLU A 103 2.05 -7.13 20.31
N TRP A 104 3.24 -6.84 19.76
CA TRP A 104 3.38 -6.01 18.56
C TRP A 104 2.68 -6.63 17.35
N GLU A 105 2.87 -7.93 17.13
CA GLU A 105 2.19 -8.66 16.06
C GLU A 105 0.67 -8.53 16.20
N LYS A 106 0.14 -8.80 17.39
CA LYS A 106 -1.30 -8.64 17.67
C LYS A 106 -1.76 -7.20 17.39
N HIS A 107 -1.04 -6.21 17.89
CA HIS A 107 -1.38 -4.79 17.69
C HIS A 107 -1.43 -4.42 16.20
N ILE A 108 -0.48 -4.89 15.41
CA ILE A 108 -0.42 -4.64 13.97
C ILE A 108 -1.57 -5.35 13.25
N ARG A 109 -1.81 -6.63 13.53
CA ARG A 109 -2.90 -7.39 12.88
C ARG A 109 -4.28 -6.81 13.18
N ASP A 110 -4.47 -6.28 14.38
CA ASP A 110 -5.74 -5.68 14.79
C ASP A 110 -6.00 -4.30 14.12
N ARG A 111 -4.97 -3.64 13.56
CA ARG A 111 -5.04 -2.24 13.11
C ARG A 111 -4.47 -1.93 11.76
N ALA A 112 -3.71 -2.87 11.16
CA ALA A 112 -3.13 -2.65 9.85
C ALA A 112 -4.22 -2.61 8.78
N ASP A 113 -4.09 -1.64 7.88
CA ASP A 113 -4.97 -1.48 6.74
C ASP A 113 -4.18 -0.98 5.53
N THR A 114 -4.83 -0.82 4.40
CA THR A 114 -4.20 -0.31 3.18
C THR A 114 -3.77 1.13 3.32
N ILE A 115 -2.71 1.53 2.60
CA ILE A 115 -2.30 2.92 2.39
C ILE A 115 -2.78 3.44 1.02
N TYR A 116 -3.75 2.76 0.39
CA TYR A 116 -4.44 3.16 -0.85
C TYR A 116 -3.57 3.19 -2.10
N HIS A 117 -2.54 2.36 -2.17
CA HIS A 117 -1.64 2.26 -3.31
C HIS A 117 -1.55 0.83 -3.89
N PRO A 118 -2.70 0.17 -4.23
CA PRO A 118 -2.68 -1.15 -4.83
C PRO A 118 -2.10 -1.10 -6.25
N VAL A 119 -1.40 -2.18 -6.63
CA VAL A 119 -0.81 -2.34 -7.97
C VAL A 119 -0.84 -3.81 -8.39
N GLY A 120 -0.61 -4.10 -9.67
CA GLY A 120 -0.21 -5.43 -10.13
C GLY A 120 -1.32 -6.34 -10.61
N THR A 121 -2.60 -5.95 -10.55
CA THR A 121 -3.73 -6.77 -11.01
C THR A 121 -3.75 -7.00 -12.52
N CYS A 122 -3.12 -6.12 -13.31
CA CYS A 122 -2.86 -6.26 -14.74
C CYS A 122 -1.37 -6.17 -15.05
N LYS A 123 -0.52 -6.84 -14.25
CA LYS A 123 0.93 -6.65 -14.28
C LYS A 123 1.53 -6.78 -15.69
N MET A 124 2.47 -5.89 -15.98
CA MET A 124 3.31 -5.95 -17.16
C MET A 124 4.41 -6.99 -17.00
N GLY A 125 4.75 -7.70 -18.08
CA GLY A 125 5.85 -8.66 -18.06
C GLY A 125 5.84 -9.63 -19.24
N ASN A 126 6.83 -10.53 -19.22
CA ASN A 126 6.99 -11.57 -20.24
C ASN A 126 6.57 -12.96 -19.73
N ASP A 127 6.27 -13.11 -18.45
CA ASP A 127 5.81 -14.36 -17.86
C ASP A 127 4.34 -14.66 -18.23
N GLU A 128 3.90 -15.89 -17.96
CA GLU A 128 2.56 -16.37 -18.30
C GLU A 128 1.43 -15.62 -17.57
N LEU A 129 1.72 -15.08 -16.38
CA LEU A 129 0.75 -14.33 -15.59
C LEU A 129 0.72 -12.83 -15.95
N ALA A 130 1.56 -12.38 -16.87
CA ALA A 130 1.55 -11.00 -17.30
C ALA A 130 0.33 -10.72 -18.21
N VAL A 131 -0.44 -9.71 -17.85
CA VAL A 131 -1.65 -9.30 -18.58
C VAL A 131 -1.30 -8.40 -19.75
N VAL A 132 -0.33 -7.51 -19.60
CA VAL A 132 0.10 -6.61 -20.67
C VAL A 132 1.58 -6.78 -21.01
N ASP A 133 1.93 -6.44 -22.24
CA ASP A 133 3.30 -6.38 -22.72
C ASP A 133 4.00 -5.03 -22.38
N ASN A 134 5.23 -4.83 -22.86
CA ASN A 134 6.00 -3.60 -22.66
C ASN A 134 5.47 -2.37 -23.43
N LYS A 135 4.48 -2.57 -24.32
CA LYS A 135 3.72 -1.51 -25.00
C LYS A 135 2.35 -1.30 -24.38
N LEU A 136 2.10 -1.89 -23.21
CA LEU A 136 0.85 -1.84 -22.45
C LEU A 136 -0.34 -2.50 -23.14
N LYS A 137 -0.11 -3.27 -24.20
CA LYS A 137 -1.16 -4.02 -24.92
C LYS A 137 -1.54 -5.27 -24.15
N ILE A 138 -2.85 -5.55 -24.05
CA ILE A 138 -3.34 -6.78 -23.44
C ILE A 138 -2.96 -7.97 -24.30
N LYS A 139 -2.30 -8.96 -23.71
CA LYS A 139 -1.91 -10.19 -24.40
C LYS A 139 -3.13 -10.94 -24.88
N GLY A 140 -3.11 -11.36 -26.14
CA GLY A 140 -4.20 -12.12 -26.77
C GLY A 140 -5.38 -11.27 -27.27
N LEU A 141 -5.40 -9.98 -27.03
CA LEU A 141 -6.42 -9.04 -27.53
C LEU A 141 -5.79 -8.01 -28.48
N LYS A 142 -6.61 -7.44 -29.36
CA LYS A 142 -6.19 -6.40 -30.31
C LYS A 142 -6.76 -5.05 -29.90
N ASN A 143 -6.00 -3.98 -30.12
CA ASN A 143 -6.44 -2.59 -29.97
C ASN A 143 -6.90 -2.20 -28.55
N ILE A 144 -6.42 -2.91 -27.52
CA ILE A 144 -6.72 -2.62 -26.09
C ILE A 144 -5.40 -2.51 -25.33
N ARG A 145 -5.33 -1.50 -24.48
CA ARG A 145 -4.22 -1.29 -23.53
C ARG A 145 -4.76 -1.08 -22.12
N VAL A 146 -3.90 -1.29 -21.13
CA VAL A 146 -4.11 -0.87 -19.73
C VAL A 146 -3.05 0.16 -19.41
N ALA A 147 -3.45 1.32 -18.87
CA ALA A 147 -2.57 2.45 -18.61
C ALA A 147 -2.82 3.06 -17.23
N ASP A 148 -2.73 2.26 -16.19
CA ASP A 148 -2.91 2.66 -14.79
C ASP A 148 -1.94 1.91 -13.86
N ALA A 149 -2.10 2.09 -12.54
CA ALA A 149 -1.26 1.46 -11.54
C ALA A 149 -1.27 -0.08 -11.58
N SER A 150 -2.30 -0.71 -12.14
CA SER A 150 -2.43 -2.16 -12.18
C SER A 150 -1.34 -2.85 -13.01
N ILE A 151 -0.71 -2.13 -13.96
CA ILE A 151 0.37 -2.68 -14.77
C ILE A 151 1.69 -2.84 -14.02
N MET A 152 1.88 -2.16 -12.89
CA MET A 152 3.13 -2.24 -12.11
C MET A 152 3.30 -3.64 -11.53
N PRO A 153 4.37 -4.40 -11.87
CA PRO A 153 4.56 -5.75 -11.30
C PRO A 153 4.82 -5.75 -9.80
N LYS A 154 5.30 -4.64 -9.27
CA LYS A 154 5.59 -4.39 -7.84
C LYS A 154 5.38 -2.92 -7.54
N ILE A 155 5.09 -2.61 -6.27
CA ILE A 155 5.09 -1.21 -5.78
C ILE A 155 6.46 -0.57 -6.02
N THR A 156 6.44 0.67 -6.50
CA THR A 156 7.62 1.48 -6.85
C THR A 156 8.41 2.01 -5.63
N SER A 157 8.10 1.52 -4.43
CA SER A 157 8.71 1.91 -3.15
C SER A 157 8.29 3.31 -2.67
N GLY A 158 7.03 3.64 -2.85
CA GLY A 158 6.42 4.91 -2.46
C GLY A 158 4.98 5.00 -2.93
N ASN A 159 4.40 6.17 -2.76
CA ASN A 159 3.07 6.51 -3.26
C ASN A 159 3.01 6.37 -4.78
N THR A 160 1.90 5.85 -5.31
CA THR A 160 1.80 5.42 -6.71
C THR A 160 1.23 6.49 -7.66
N ASN A 161 0.86 7.67 -7.18
CA ASN A 161 0.24 8.70 -8.02
C ASN A 161 1.18 9.16 -9.15
N ALA A 162 2.40 9.60 -8.82
CA ALA A 162 3.34 10.07 -9.83
C ALA A 162 3.71 9.00 -10.88
N PRO A 163 4.06 7.74 -10.51
CA PRO A 163 4.29 6.69 -11.49
C PRO A 163 3.04 6.33 -12.31
N THR A 164 1.83 6.46 -11.77
CA THR A 164 0.59 6.26 -12.54
C THR A 164 0.41 7.30 -13.62
N ILE A 165 0.66 8.57 -13.31
CA ILE A 165 0.66 9.66 -14.30
C ILE A 165 1.71 9.38 -15.38
N MET A 166 2.93 9.00 -15.00
CA MET A 166 3.99 8.66 -15.94
C MET A 166 3.60 7.49 -16.88
N ILE A 167 2.90 6.48 -16.36
CA ILE A 167 2.39 5.36 -17.16
C ILE A 167 1.38 5.88 -18.21
N ALA A 168 0.47 6.75 -17.82
CA ALA A 168 -0.53 7.33 -18.72
C ALA A 168 0.12 8.16 -19.83
N GLU A 169 1.07 9.02 -19.49
CA GLU A 169 1.85 9.83 -20.45
C GLU A 169 2.64 8.94 -21.42
N LYS A 170 3.30 7.88 -20.91
CA LYS A 170 4.01 6.94 -21.78
C LYS A 170 3.06 6.18 -22.70
N CYS A 171 1.87 5.79 -22.20
CA CYS A 171 0.86 5.14 -23.02
C CYS A 171 0.38 6.05 -24.17
N SER A 172 0.14 7.32 -23.90
CA SER A 172 -0.23 8.32 -24.91
C SER A 172 0.84 8.40 -26.00
N SER A 173 2.13 8.52 -25.62
CA SER A 173 3.25 8.54 -26.58
C SER A 173 3.28 7.28 -27.45
N LEU A 174 3.12 6.09 -26.84
CA LEU A 174 3.11 4.81 -27.56
C LEU A 174 1.94 4.70 -28.57
N ILE A 175 0.78 5.29 -28.24
CA ILE A 175 -0.36 5.35 -29.15
C ILE A 175 -0.05 6.28 -30.34
N ILE A 176 0.48 7.47 -30.08
CA ILE A 176 0.84 8.42 -31.14
C ILE A 176 1.87 7.79 -32.07
N GLU A 177 2.95 7.20 -31.53
CA GLU A 177 3.98 6.52 -32.31
C GLU A 177 3.45 5.39 -33.20
N GLU A 178 2.37 4.72 -32.79
CA GLU A 178 1.81 3.60 -33.54
C GLU A 178 0.86 4.02 -34.65
N TYR A 179 0.20 5.19 -34.53
CA TYR A 179 -0.86 5.62 -35.44
C TYR A 179 -0.49 6.94 -36.20
N SER A 180 0.73 7.46 -36.02
CA SER A 180 1.28 8.55 -36.84
C SER A 180 2.06 8.01 -38.04
#